data_528f4e1078dce3a744fe581f6afc6a0f
#
_entry.id   528f4e1078dce3a744fe581f6afc6a0f
#
_cell.length_a   1.000
_cell.length_b   1.000
_cell.length_c   1.000
_cell.angle_alpha   90.00
_cell.angle_beta   90.00
_cell.angle_gamma   90.00
#
_symmetry.space_group_name_H-M   'P 1'
#
loop_
_entity.id
_entity.type
_entity.pdbx_description
1 polymer ?
#
loop_
_entity_poly.entity_id
_entity_poly.type
_entity_poly.pdbx_seq_one_letter_code
_entity_poly.pdbx_strand_id
1 'polypeptide(L)'
;MGGLLGGAQGTLGTRLAGMTLRALLTHTAGLPAWYPFYADGRPFFEILADLPPGQPGMVYSDIGYMLLREVLCAVTGLPFPEVIRRYVAQPLGIDQLCFCPEPSLPLVPSCRDNGVEENMCRERGMAFDGFRPHCTDVVGQPNDGNAFYYFHSVSGHAGLFGTREGVARLGQFYLNTRDPAFLGAVTPQPGCEGRCLAFHTGGAFPTGCGHTGFTGTSLWVDRQTGIGLALLTNRLYYDHLPQADMNAFRREVHLALGREIH
;
A
#
# COMPACT_ATOMS: atom_id res chain seq x y z
N MET A 1 -2.00 -2.31 20.61
CA MET A 1 -0.92 -1.55 19.92
C MET A 1 0.08 -0.94 20.88
N GLY A 2 -0.34 -0.22 21.93
CA GLY A 2 0.60 0.41 22.89
C GLY A 2 1.65 -0.53 23.47
N GLY A 3 1.30 -1.79 23.78
CA GLY A 3 2.25 -2.79 24.25
C GLY A 3 3.27 -3.27 23.21
N LEU A 4 2.90 -3.28 21.93
CA LEU A 4 3.77 -3.68 20.83
C LEU A 4 4.80 -2.60 20.44
N LEU A 5 4.50 -1.34 20.75
CA LEU A 5 5.35 -0.19 20.45
C LEU A 5 6.07 0.38 21.68
N GLY A 6 6.42 -0.46 22.64
CA GLY A 6 7.29 -0.07 23.74
C GLY A 6 6.66 0.83 24.80
N GLY A 7 5.35 0.71 25.04
CA GLY A 7 4.70 1.43 26.14
C GLY A 7 4.50 2.93 25.86
N ALA A 8 4.02 3.27 24.66
CA ALA A 8 3.64 4.65 24.31
C ALA A 8 2.79 5.30 25.43
N GLN A 9 3.22 6.48 25.88
CA GLN A 9 2.57 7.23 26.97
C GLN A 9 1.97 8.53 26.43
N GLY A 10 1.16 9.19 27.26
CA GLY A 10 0.55 10.48 26.92
C GLY A 10 -0.45 10.38 25.76
N THR A 11 -0.50 11.41 24.93
CA THR A 11 -1.43 11.55 23.80
C THR A 11 -1.30 10.38 22.82
N LEU A 12 -0.07 9.95 22.50
CA LEU A 12 0.17 8.80 21.62
C LEU A 12 -0.39 7.50 22.22
N GLY A 13 -0.16 7.25 23.51
CA GLY A 13 -0.69 6.08 24.21
C GLY A 13 -2.22 6.04 24.16
N THR A 14 -2.87 7.17 24.39
CA THR A 14 -4.33 7.31 24.28
C THR A 14 -4.81 7.04 22.86
N ARG A 15 -4.13 7.57 21.85
CA ARG A 15 -4.47 7.37 20.44
C ARG A 15 -4.34 5.92 19.99
N LEU A 16 -3.29 5.23 20.43
CA LEU A 16 -3.06 3.83 20.09
C LEU A 16 -3.91 2.86 20.92
N ALA A 17 -4.46 3.35 22.04
CA ALA A 17 -5.35 2.55 22.88
C ALA A 17 -6.59 2.12 22.08
N GLY A 18 -6.87 0.82 22.09
CA GLY A 18 -8.01 0.26 21.35
C GLY A 18 -7.78 0.03 19.84
N MET A 19 -6.72 0.56 19.23
CA MET A 19 -6.38 0.20 17.85
C MET A 19 -5.94 -1.26 17.79
N THR A 20 -6.52 -2.01 16.85
CA THR A 20 -6.18 -3.41 16.59
C THR A 20 -5.50 -3.55 15.23
N LEU A 21 -4.73 -4.61 15.04
CA LEU A 21 -4.16 -4.94 13.73
C LEU A 21 -5.26 -5.09 12.66
N ARG A 22 -6.40 -5.70 13.04
CA ARG A 22 -7.56 -5.81 12.16
C ARG A 22 -8.05 -4.44 11.73
N ALA A 23 -8.23 -3.49 12.64
CA ALA A 23 -8.72 -2.15 12.30
C ALA A 23 -7.76 -1.40 11.36
N LEU A 24 -6.45 -1.55 11.53
CA LEU A 24 -5.45 -0.99 10.61
C LEU A 24 -5.54 -1.65 9.23
N LEU A 25 -5.59 -2.98 9.16
CA LEU A 25 -5.65 -3.73 7.91
C LEU A 25 -6.95 -3.51 7.13
N THR A 26 -8.05 -3.18 7.82
CA THR A 26 -9.37 -2.90 7.21
C THR A 26 -9.66 -1.42 7.05
N HIS A 27 -8.71 -0.53 7.38
CA HIS A 27 -8.88 0.93 7.33
C HIS A 27 -10.02 1.49 8.22
N THR A 28 -10.29 0.82 9.35
CA THR A 28 -11.32 1.22 10.31
C THR A 28 -10.76 1.71 11.65
N ALA A 29 -9.47 2.05 11.68
CA ALA A 29 -8.77 2.49 12.90
C ALA A 29 -9.03 3.96 13.26
N GLY A 30 -9.88 4.70 12.53
CA GLY A 30 -10.15 6.11 12.78
C GLY A 30 -8.95 7.02 12.52
N LEU A 31 -8.09 6.65 11.58
CA LEU A 31 -6.97 7.47 11.13
C LEU A 31 -7.36 8.29 9.91
N PRO A 32 -6.77 9.51 9.72
CA PRO A 32 -6.93 10.26 8.48
C PRO A 32 -6.43 9.45 7.29
N ALA A 33 -6.95 9.75 6.10
CA ALA A 33 -6.54 9.08 4.87
C ALA A 33 -5.04 9.31 4.58
N TRP A 34 -4.61 10.55 4.68
CA TRP A 34 -3.27 10.99 4.30
C TRP A 34 -2.85 12.25 5.05
N TYR A 35 -1.54 12.44 5.24
CA TYR A 35 -0.91 13.63 5.78
C TYR A 35 0.50 13.77 5.20
N PRO A 36 1.00 14.95 4.81
CA PRO A 36 2.34 15.12 4.26
C PRO A 36 3.41 15.16 5.38
N PHE A 37 3.81 13.99 5.87
CA PHE A 37 4.81 13.88 6.93
C PHE A 37 6.13 14.56 6.56
N TYR A 38 6.51 14.52 5.28
CA TYR A 38 7.73 15.17 4.78
C TYR A 38 7.69 16.70 4.86
N ALA A 39 6.52 17.31 4.79
CA ALA A 39 6.37 18.75 4.93
C ALA A 39 6.35 19.20 6.42
N ASP A 40 5.93 18.34 7.33
CA ASP A 40 5.99 18.57 8.78
C ASP A 40 7.42 18.34 9.32
N GLY A 41 8.05 17.24 8.93
CA GLY A 41 9.44 16.89 9.27
C GLY A 41 9.68 16.43 10.70
N ARG A 42 8.69 16.46 11.59
CA ARG A 42 8.80 15.92 12.95
C ARG A 42 8.84 14.38 12.96
N PRO A 43 9.27 13.74 14.07
CA PRO A 43 9.21 12.31 14.22
C PRO A 43 7.79 11.74 14.02
N PHE A 44 7.69 10.56 13.37
CA PHE A 44 6.42 9.93 12.98
C PHE A 44 5.39 9.85 14.12
N PHE A 45 5.82 9.40 15.30
CA PHE A 45 4.92 9.24 16.44
C PHE A 45 4.47 10.55 17.08
N GLU A 46 5.25 11.61 16.97
CA GLU A 46 4.86 12.95 17.41
C GLU A 46 3.76 13.50 16.49
N ILE A 47 3.99 13.45 15.18
CA ILE A 47 2.96 13.83 14.21
C ILE A 47 1.70 12.99 14.42
N LEU A 48 1.84 11.67 14.52
CA LEU A 48 0.71 10.76 14.72
C LEU A 48 -0.11 11.11 15.97
N ALA A 49 0.53 11.52 17.05
CA ALA A 49 -0.15 11.92 18.28
C ALA A 49 -1.03 13.16 18.09
N ASP A 50 -0.60 14.10 17.26
CA ASP A 50 -1.24 15.40 17.03
C ASP A 50 -2.26 15.39 15.88
N LEU A 51 -2.25 14.38 15.01
CA LEU A 51 -3.18 14.31 13.90
C LEU A 51 -4.64 14.33 14.38
N PRO A 52 -5.57 15.01 13.69
CA PRO A 52 -6.97 14.91 14.01
C PRO A 52 -7.48 13.47 13.84
N PRO A 53 -8.55 13.07 14.49
CA PRO A 53 -9.20 11.78 14.22
C PRO A 53 -9.68 11.74 12.76
N GLY A 54 -9.62 10.57 12.14
CA GLY A 54 -10.25 10.33 10.84
C GLY A 54 -11.78 10.38 10.95
N GLN A 55 -12.44 10.40 9.80
CA GLN A 55 -13.89 10.30 9.75
C GLN A 55 -14.37 8.94 10.31
N PRO A 56 -15.56 8.87 10.90
CA PRO A 56 -16.16 7.61 11.32
C PRO A 56 -16.32 6.64 10.15
N GLY A 57 -16.18 5.34 10.42
CA GLY A 57 -16.32 4.29 9.42
C GLY A 57 -15.00 3.89 8.77
N MET A 58 -15.09 3.35 7.56
CA MET A 58 -13.93 2.94 6.78
C MET A 58 -13.35 4.15 6.02
N VAL A 59 -12.13 4.51 6.34
CA VAL A 59 -11.34 5.54 5.65
C VAL A 59 -10.05 4.90 5.17
N TYR A 60 -9.89 4.74 3.86
CA TYR A 60 -8.63 4.26 3.29
C TYR A 60 -7.47 5.15 3.76
N SER A 61 -6.58 4.58 4.55
CA SER A 61 -5.53 5.33 5.26
C SER A 61 -4.15 4.75 5.00
N ASP A 62 -3.28 5.53 4.38
CA ASP A 62 -1.87 5.21 4.24
C ASP A 62 -1.15 5.19 5.60
N ILE A 63 -1.59 6.07 6.51
CA ILE A 63 -1.03 6.20 7.86
C ILE A 63 -1.16 4.89 8.64
N GLY A 64 -2.27 4.16 8.44
CA GLY A 64 -2.47 2.85 9.04
C GLY A 64 -1.39 1.85 8.64
N TYR A 65 -0.98 1.85 7.38
CA TYR A 65 0.06 0.97 6.86
C TYR A 65 1.47 1.44 7.21
N MET A 66 1.70 2.76 7.31
CA MET A 66 2.92 3.29 7.91
C MET A 66 3.09 2.78 9.36
N LEU A 67 2.01 2.82 10.15
CA LEU A 67 2.02 2.31 11.53
C LEU A 67 2.23 0.79 11.59
N LEU A 68 1.64 0.01 10.67
CA LEU A 68 1.88 -1.42 10.56
C LEU A 68 3.36 -1.76 10.30
N ARG A 69 4.05 -0.96 9.49
CA ARG A 69 5.51 -1.07 9.30
C ARG A 69 6.25 -0.94 10.64
N GLU A 70 5.92 0.09 11.43
CA GLU A 70 6.56 0.32 12.73
C GLU A 70 6.33 -0.86 13.69
N VAL A 71 5.10 -1.40 13.68
CA VAL A 71 4.75 -2.58 14.49
C VAL A 71 5.57 -3.80 14.07
N LEU A 72 5.70 -4.05 12.77
CA LEU A 72 6.46 -5.19 12.27
C LEU A 72 7.95 -5.07 12.60
N CYS A 73 8.53 -3.89 12.47
CA CYS A 73 9.91 -3.64 12.88
C CYS A 73 10.11 -3.86 14.40
N ALA A 74 9.19 -3.34 15.21
CA ALA A 74 9.28 -3.48 16.67
C ALA A 74 9.14 -4.94 17.14
N VAL A 75 8.21 -5.70 16.54
CA VAL A 75 7.96 -7.11 16.91
C VAL A 75 9.09 -8.03 16.46
N THR A 76 9.65 -7.77 15.29
CA THR A 76 10.69 -8.64 14.72
C THR A 76 12.10 -8.25 15.12
N GLY A 77 12.31 -7.00 15.53
CA GLY A 77 13.63 -6.42 15.78
C GLY A 77 14.44 -6.22 14.49
N LEU A 78 13.79 -6.31 13.31
CA LEU A 78 14.46 -6.24 12.00
C LEU A 78 14.10 -4.95 11.28
N PRO A 79 15.00 -4.40 10.42
CA PRO A 79 14.65 -3.37 9.45
C PRO A 79 13.57 -3.88 8.50
N PHE A 80 12.66 -3.01 8.07
CA PHE A 80 11.50 -3.40 7.27
C PHE A 80 11.84 -4.12 5.94
N PRO A 81 12.89 -3.74 5.19
CA PRO A 81 13.31 -4.53 4.02
C PRO A 81 13.65 -5.98 4.36
N GLU A 82 14.26 -6.20 5.50
CA GLU A 82 14.60 -7.54 5.98
C GLU A 82 13.36 -8.32 6.43
N VAL A 83 12.37 -7.65 7.00
CA VAL A 83 11.06 -8.25 7.30
C VAL A 83 10.42 -8.77 6.01
N ILE A 84 10.35 -7.94 4.96
CA ILE A 84 9.77 -8.35 3.67
C ILE A 84 10.59 -9.48 3.04
N ARG A 85 11.91 -9.37 3.04
CA ARG A 85 12.77 -10.41 2.51
C ARG A 85 12.55 -11.77 3.20
N ARG A 86 12.56 -11.78 4.53
CA ARG A 86 12.54 -13.00 5.34
C ARG A 86 11.15 -13.64 5.40
N TYR A 87 10.10 -12.85 5.51
CA TYR A 87 8.75 -13.34 5.75
C TYR A 87 7.85 -13.37 4.52
N VAL A 88 8.26 -12.74 3.42
CA VAL A 88 7.50 -12.72 2.16
C VAL A 88 8.32 -13.27 1.00
N ALA A 89 9.42 -12.60 0.64
CA ALA A 89 10.16 -12.93 -0.57
C ALA A 89 10.75 -14.35 -0.54
N GLN A 90 11.51 -14.68 0.49
CA GLN A 90 12.14 -15.99 0.63
C GLN A 90 11.14 -17.16 0.71
N PRO A 91 10.11 -17.14 1.56
CA PRO A 91 9.15 -18.24 1.62
C PRO A 91 8.37 -18.46 0.32
N LEU A 92 8.16 -17.42 -0.46
CA LEU A 92 7.43 -17.48 -1.73
C LEU A 92 8.34 -17.68 -2.95
N GLY A 93 9.66 -17.72 -2.77
CA GLY A 93 10.64 -17.83 -3.85
C GLY A 93 10.59 -16.66 -4.83
N ILE A 94 10.39 -15.44 -4.30
CA ILE A 94 10.35 -14.20 -5.09
C ILE A 94 11.72 -13.55 -5.02
N ASP A 95 12.51 -13.69 -6.06
CA ASP A 95 13.91 -13.21 -6.09
C ASP A 95 14.01 -11.68 -6.21
N GLN A 96 13.06 -11.05 -6.89
CA GLN A 96 13.05 -9.61 -7.16
C GLN A 96 11.84 -8.95 -6.47
N LEU A 97 11.91 -8.86 -5.16
CA LEU A 97 10.97 -8.10 -4.33
C LEU A 97 11.78 -7.29 -3.33
N CYS A 98 11.89 -5.99 -3.55
CA CYS A 98 12.77 -5.14 -2.75
C CYS A 98 12.30 -3.68 -2.66
N PHE A 99 12.80 -2.98 -1.66
CA PHE A 99 12.85 -1.53 -1.64
C PHE A 99 14.15 -1.06 -2.29
N CYS A 100 14.17 0.15 -2.85
CA CYS A 100 15.36 0.77 -3.45
C CYS A 100 16.08 -0.20 -4.43
N PRO A 101 15.43 -0.57 -5.54
CA PRO A 101 16.02 -1.51 -6.50
C PRO A 101 17.32 -0.96 -7.10
N GLU A 102 18.24 -1.86 -7.45
CA GLU A 102 19.50 -1.50 -8.10
C GLU A 102 19.25 -0.79 -9.44
N PRO A 103 19.89 0.34 -9.72
CA PRO A 103 19.69 1.10 -10.97
C PRO A 103 20.02 0.34 -12.25
N SER A 104 20.80 -0.74 -12.14
CA SER A 104 21.16 -1.62 -13.26
C SER A 104 20.02 -2.52 -13.73
N LEU A 105 18.94 -2.65 -12.95
CA LEU A 105 17.76 -3.44 -13.32
C LEU A 105 16.92 -2.69 -14.37
N PRO A 106 16.17 -3.41 -15.22
CA PRO A 106 15.26 -2.81 -16.20
C PRO A 106 14.01 -2.26 -15.50
N LEU A 107 14.15 -1.09 -14.90
CA LEU A 107 13.10 -0.43 -14.12
C LEU A 107 12.17 0.38 -15.04
N VAL A 108 10.87 0.28 -14.80
CA VAL A 108 9.86 1.06 -15.53
C VAL A 108 9.59 2.37 -14.76
N PRO A 109 9.62 3.54 -15.44
CA PRO A 109 9.23 4.79 -14.79
C PRO A 109 7.77 4.73 -14.32
N SER A 110 7.50 5.19 -13.10
CA SER A 110 6.14 5.18 -12.52
C SER A 110 5.37 6.47 -12.83
N CYS A 111 6.05 7.60 -12.89
CA CYS A 111 5.49 8.93 -13.16
C CYS A 111 6.61 9.88 -13.58
N ARG A 112 6.28 11.16 -13.78
CA ARG A 112 7.24 12.20 -14.17
C ARG A 112 7.38 13.34 -13.17
N ASP A 113 6.64 13.33 -12.07
CA ASP A 113 6.73 14.30 -10.96
C ASP A 113 5.82 13.91 -9.78
N ASN A 114 5.68 14.84 -8.83
CA ASN A 114 4.77 14.73 -7.69
C ASN A 114 3.60 15.74 -7.75
N GLY A 115 3.17 16.18 -8.93
CA GLY A 115 2.17 17.25 -9.09
C GLY A 115 0.87 17.00 -8.32
N VAL A 116 0.43 15.74 -8.19
CA VAL A 116 -0.76 15.40 -7.39
C VAL A 116 -0.53 15.75 -5.91
N GLU A 117 0.60 15.34 -5.34
CA GLU A 117 0.92 15.60 -3.93
C GLU A 117 1.21 17.07 -3.64
N GLU A 118 1.84 17.78 -4.57
CA GLU A 118 2.02 19.24 -4.46
C GLU A 118 0.68 19.95 -4.31
N ASN A 119 -0.31 19.58 -5.12
CA ASN A 119 -1.66 20.11 -5.01
C ASN A 119 -2.32 19.74 -3.67
N MET A 120 -2.17 18.49 -3.23
CA MET A 120 -2.69 18.05 -1.92
C MET A 120 -2.06 18.81 -0.74
N CYS A 121 -0.77 19.14 -0.78
CA CYS A 121 -0.10 19.99 0.20
C CYS A 121 -0.64 21.43 0.15
N ARG A 122 -0.75 22.00 -1.04
CA ARG A 122 -1.25 23.37 -1.23
C ARG A 122 -2.67 23.54 -0.71
N GLU A 123 -3.56 22.57 -0.95
CA GLU A 123 -4.94 22.56 -0.43
C GLU A 123 -5.00 22.53 1.09
N ARG A 124 -3.96 22.03 1.76
CA ARG A 124 -3.82 21.99 3.23
C ARG A 124 -3.04 23.18 3.81
N GLY A 125 -2.64 24.15 2.96
CA GLY A 125 -1.82 25.26 3.37
C GLY A 125 -0.41 24.86 3.82
N MET A 126 0.08 23.71 3.40
CA MET A 126 1.43 23.21 3.69
C MET A 126 2.34 23.40 2.48
N ALA A 127 3.59 23.76 2.73
CA ALA A 127 4.62 23.91 1.70
C ALA A 127 5.75 22.91 1.91
N PHE A 128 6.34 22.46 0.81
CA PHE A 128 7.53 21.62 0.81
C PHE A 128 8.38 21.94 -0.41
N ASP A 129 9.59 22.46 -0.18
CA ASP A 129 10.48 22.92 -1.26
C ASP A 129 11.33 21.79 -1.87
N GLY A 130 11.22 20.56 -1.33
CA GLY A 130 12.03 19.42 -1.73
C GLY A 130 11.38 18.52 -2.80
N PHE A 131 10.28 18.93 -3.44
CA PHE A 131 9.67 18.12 -4.48
C PHE A 131 10.61 17.89 -5.66
N ARG A 132 10.50 16.71 -6.29
CA ARG A 132 11.21 16.38 -7.51
C ARG A 132 10.91 17.40 -8.61
N PRO A 133 11.90 17.73 -9.47
CA PRO A 133 11.64 18.59 -10.62
C PRO A 133 10.55 18.02 -11.50
N HIS A 134 9.68 18.90 -12.00
CA HIS A 134 8.65 18.52 -12.98
C HIS A 134 9.27 17.93 -14.26
N CYS A 135 8.53 17.07 -14.92
CA CYS A 135 8.93 16.43 -16.18
C CYS A 135 10.19 15.56 -16.06
N THR A 136 10.50 15.05 -14.88
CA THR A 136 11.62 14.14 -14.65
C THR A 136 11.09 12.74 -14.36
N ASP A 137 11.58 11.74 -15.11
CA ASP A 137 11.16 10.36 -14.92
C ASP A 137 11.52 9.85 -13.52
N VAL A 138 10.52 9.32 -12.81
CA VAL A 138 10.68 8.69 -11.51
C VAL A 138 10.92 7.20 -11.72
N VAL A 139 12.18 6.80 -11.65
CA VAL A 139 12.65 5.43 -11.90
C VAL A 139 13.31 4.87 -10.64
N GLY A 140 12.92 3.67 -10.21
CA GLY A 140 13.50 3.01 -9.04
C GLY A 140 13.21 3.70 -7.70
N GLN A 141 12.32 4.68 -7.70
CA GLN A 141 11.90 5.43 -6.54
C GLN A 141 10.37 5.33 -6.39
N PRO A 142 9.83 5.30 -5.16
CA PRO A 142 8.38 5.36 -4.97
C PRO A 142 7.82 6.67 -5.53
N ASN A 143 6.62 6.59 -6.12
CA ASN A 143 5.89 7.79 -6.51
C ASN A 143 5.44 8.60 -5.29
N ASP A 144 4.99 7.91 -4.25
CA ASP A 144 4.47 8.48 -3.01
C ASP A 144 5.54 9.28 -2.26
N GLY A 145 5.23 10.54 -1.92
CA GLY A 145 6.17 11.46 -1.27
C GLY A 145 6.48 11.09 0.18
N ASN A 146 5.51 10.57 0.93
CA ASN A 146 5.80 10.10 2.29
C ASN A 146 6.76 8.92 2.26
N ALA A 147 6.54 7.96 1.35
CA ALA A 147 7.47 6.86 1.18
C ALA A 147 8.86 7.35 0.75
N PHE A 148 8.93 8.28 -0.20
CA PHE A 148 10.20 8.75 -0.73
C PHE A 148 10.94 9.71 0.19
N TYR A 149 10.32 10.84 0.54
CA TYR A 149 11.00 11.93 1.27
C TYR A 149 11.10 11.66 2.77
N TYR A 150 10.05 11.08 3.37
CA TYR A 150 9.99 10.89 4.81
C TYR A 150 10.55 9.54 5.25
N PHE A 151 10.15 8.46 4.59
CA PHE A 151 10.59 7.10 4.91
C PHE A 151 11.76 6.59 4.07
N HIS A 152 12.46 7.48 3.34
CA HIS A 152 13.66 7.14 2.56
C HIS A 152 13.44 5.92 1.65
N SER A 153 12.32 5.91 0.93
CA SER A 153 11.85 4.85 0.02
C SER A 153 11.42 3.53 0.69
N VAL A 154 11.37 3.45 2.02
CA VAL A 154 11.05 2.22 2.75
C VAL A 154 9.82 2.42 3.63
N SER A 155 8.61 2.24 3.10
CA SER A 155 7.37 2.43 3.85
C SER A 155 6.41 1.25 3.76
N GLY A 156 5.46 1.18 4.69
CA GLY A 156 4.47 0.09 4.74
C GLY A 156 3.35 0.22 3.72
N HIS A 157 3.10 1.43 3.19
CA HIS A 157 2.03 1.71 2.25
C HIS A 157 2.51 1.83 0.80
N ALA A 158 3.79 2.10 0.57
CA ALA A 158 4.38 2.28 -0.77
C ALA A 158 5.89 2.01 -0.79
N GLY A 159 6.49 1.91 -1.98
CA GLY A 159 7.94 1.81 -2.17
C GLY A 159 8.47 0.41 -2.45
N LEU A 160 7.61 -0.63 -2.42
CA LEU A 160 8.04 -1.99 -2.76
C LEU A 160 8.02 -2.19 -4.28
N PHE A 161 9.11 -2.68 -4.84
CA PHE A 161 9.30 -3.02 -6.24
C PHE A 161 9.31 -4.53 -6.42
N GLY A 162 8.80 -4.97 -7.57
CA GLY A 162 8.78 -6.38 -7.92
C GLY A 162 8.48 -6.60 -9.40
N THR A 163 8.66 -7.84 -9.86
CA THR A 163 8.26 -8.27 -11.19
C THR A 163 6.81 -8.74 -11.21
N ARG A 164 6.22 -8.82 -12.40
CA ARG A 164 4.88 -9.42 -12.58
C ARG A 164 4.83 -10.85 -12.07
N GLU A 165 5.91 -11.62 -12.28
CA GLU A 165 6.05 -12.99 -11.80
C GLU A 165 6.05 -13.06 -10.27
N GLY A 166 6.75 -12.13 -9.61
CA GLY A 166 6.75 -12.03 -8.15
C GLY A 166 5.37 -11.71 -7.59
N VAL A 167 4.67 -10.76 -8.19
CA VAL A 167 3.29 -10.41 -7.79
C VAL A 167 2.32 -11.56 -8.08
N ALA A 168 2.49 -12.27 -9.21
CA ALA A 168 1.69 -13.44 -9.53
C ALA A 168 1.91 -14.58 -8.51
N ARG A 169 3.17 -14.82 -8.06
CA ARG A 169 3.47 -15.79 -6.99
C ARG A 169 2.77 -15.44 -5.67
N LEU A 170 2.72 -14.16 -5.32
CA LEU A 170 1.94 -13.70 -4.16
C LEU A 170 0.45 -14.02 -4.35
N GLY A 171 -0.12 -13.78 -5.53
CA GLY A 171 -1.50 -14.17 -5.87
C GLY A 171 -1.72 -15.69 -5.74
N GLN A 172 -0.80 -16.48 -6.27
CA GLN A 172 -0.84 -17.94 -6.18
C GLN A 172 -0.79 -18.45 -4.73
N PHE A 173 -0.01 -17.80 -3.87
CA PHE A 173 -0.01 -18.09 -2.44
C PHE A 173 -1.41 -17.91 -1.84
N TYR A 174 -2.08 -16.78 -2.09
CA TYR A 174 -3.43 -16.53 -1.57
C TYR A 174 -4.50 -17.41 -2.19
N LEU A 175 -4.33 -17.87 -3.42
CA LEU A 175 -5.20 -18.88 -4.02
C LEU A 175 -5.14 -20.24 -3.28
N ASN A 176 -3.93 -20.65 -2.90
CA ASN A 176 -3.66 -22.01 -2.44
C ASN A 176 -3.57 -22.14 -0.91
N THR A 177 -3.37 -21.02 -0.18
CA THR A 177 -3.24 -21.09 1.26
C THR A 177 -4.46 -21.69 1.95
N ARG A 178 -4.21 -22.52 2.97
CA ARG A 178 -5.22 -23.08 3.87
C ARG A 178 -5.07 -22.59 5.29
N ASP A 179 -4.02 -21.78 5.55
CA ASP A 179 -3.75 -21.20 6.86
C ASP A 179 -4.82 -20.15 7.19
N PRO A 180 -5.57 -20.32 8.31
CA PRO A 180 -6.59 -19.36 8.73
C PRO A 180 -6.08 -17.94 8.90
N ALA A 181 -4.81 -17.75 9.27
CA ALA A 181 -4.20 -16.43 9.42
C ALA A 181 -4.17 -15.66 8.09
N PHE A 182 -3.93 -16.34 6.97
CA PHE A 182 -3.89 -15.73 5.64
C PHE A 182 -5.24 -15.74 4.92
N LEU A 183 -6.16 -16.63 5.29
CA LEU A 183 -7.51 -16.65 4.70
C LEU A 183 -8.27 -15.35 4.97
N GLY A 184 -8.02 -14.69 6.10
CA GLY A 184 -8.58 -13.38 6.41
C GLY A 184 -8.23 -12.29 5.39
N ALA A 185 -7.08 -12.41 4.69
CA ALA A 185 -6.68 -11.48 3.64
C ALA A 185 -7.57 -11.55 2.40
N VAL A 186 -8.17 -12.70 2.12
CA VAL A 186 -9.01 -12.96 0.94
C VAL A 186 -10.47 -13.23 1.29
N THR A 187 -10.88 -12.96 2.54
CA THR A 187 -12.26 -13.14 3.02
C THR A 187 -12.78 -11.80 3.55
N PRO A 188 -13.92 -11.32 3.06
CA PRO A 188 -14.54 -10.08 3.54
C PRO A 188 -14.78 -10.11 5.06
N GLN A 189 -14.40 -9.05 5.73
CA GLN A 189 -14.53 -8.94 7.18
C GLN A 189 -15.90 -8.35 7.55
N PRO A 190 -16.61 -8.93 8.52
CA PRO A 190 -17.91 -8.41 8.97
C PRO A 190 -17.82 -6.94 9.40
N GLY A 191 -18.75 -6.11 8.91
CA GLY A 191 -18.84 -4.68 9.24
C GLY A 191 -17.75 -3.79 8.62
N CYS A 192 -17.00 -4.28 7.64
CA CYS A 192 -15.88 -3.55 7.04
C CYS A 192 -16.08 -3.23 5.55
N GLU A 193 -17.30 -3.04 5.07
CA GLU A 193 -17.64 -2.53 3.72
C GLU A 193 -16.88 -3.23 2.57
N GLY A 194 -16.86 -4.57 2.56
CA GLY A 194 -16.17 -5.38 1.54
C GLY A 194 -14.65 -5.45 1.73
N ARG A 195 -14.09 -4.93 2.81
CA ARG A 195 -12.67 -5.11 3.15
C ARG A 195 -12.41 -6.51 3.67
N CYS A 196 -11.35 -7.09 3.17
CA CYS A 196 -10.65 -8.22 3.76
C CYS A 196 -9.52 -7.70 4.67
N LEU A 197 -8.71 -8.55 5.26
CA LEU A 197 -7.48 -8.10 5.92
C LEU A 197 -6.44 -7.75 4.84
N ALA A 198 -6.34 -6.48 4.50
CA ALA A 198 -5.54 -5.84 3.47
C ALA A 198 -6.18 -5.77 2.06
N PHE A 199 -6.89 -6.78 1.59
CA PHE A 199 -7.55 -6.75 0.28
C PHE A 199 -8.97 -6.14 0.37
N HIS A 200 -9.61 -5.97 -0.80
CA HIS A 200 -11.01 -5.54 -0.88
C HIS A 200 -11.72 -6.24 -2.04
N THR A 201 -13.05 -6.29 -1.96
CA THR A 201 -13.92 -6.80 -3.03
C THR A 201 -14.48 -5.67 -3.88
N GLY A 202 -15.02 -6.00 -5.04
CA GLY A 202 -15.70 -5.03 -5.93
C GLY A 202 -14.75 -4.07 -6.64
N GLY A 203 -15.31 -2.99 -7.20
CA GLY A 203 -14.54 -2.02 -7.97
C GLY A 203 -13.84 -2.63 -9.18
N ALA A 204 -12.52 -2.72 -9.14
CA ALA A 204 -11.69 -3.30 -10.19
C ALA A 204 -11.84 -4.83 -10.33
N PHE A 205 -12.40 -5.52 -9.32
CA PHE A 205 -12.44 -6.98 -9.26
C PHE A 205 -13.84 -7.47 -9.59
N PRO A 206 -14.02 -8.27 -10.67
CA PRO A 206 -15.35 -8.80 -11.04
C PRO A 206 -15.93 -9.75 -10.01
N THR A 207 -15.07 -10.58 -9.42
CA THR A 207 -15.35 -11.55 -8.35
C THR A 207 -14.14 -11.64 -7.43
N GLY A 208 -14.23 -12.38 -6.32
CA GLY A 208 -13.11 -12.52 -5.38
C GLY A 208 -12.70 -11.18 -4.76
N CYS A 209 -11.40 -10.97 -4.59
CA CYS A 209 -10.84 -9.78 -3.96
C CYS A 209 -9.45 -9.45 -4.54
N GLY A 210 -8.91 -8.31 -4.14
CA GLY A 210 -7.57 -7.91 -4.54
C GLY A 210 -7.15 -6.58 -3.94
N HIS A 211 -6.07 -6.03 -4.48
CA HIS A 211 -5.63 -4.68 -4.15
C HIS A 211 -5.18 -3.94 -5.42
N THR A 212 -5.43 -2.64 -5.44
CA THR A 212 -5.03 -1.74 -6.53
C THR A 212 -3.94 -0.80 -6.05
N GLY A 213 -2.93 -0.53 -6.90
CA GLY A 213 -1.93 0.48 -6.65
C GLY A 213 -2.29 1.81 -7.30
N PHE A 214 -1.95 2.92 -6.63
CA PHE A 214 -2.16 4.28 -7.13
C PHE A 214 -1.46 4.50 -8.49
N THR A 215 -0.28 3.95 -8.66
CA THR A 215 0.52 4.04 -9.91
C THR A 215 -0.03 3.22 -11.08
N GLY A 216 -1.09 2.42 -10.86
CA GLY A 216 -1.74 1.67 -11.93
C GLY A 216 -1.71 0.14 -11.77
N THR A 217 -1.00 -0.37 -10.80
CA THR A 217 -0.86 -1.81 -10.55
C THR A 217 -2.12 -2.42 -9.91
N SER A 218 -2.30 -3.74 -10.03
CA SER A 218 -3.28 -4.50 -9.25
C SER A 218 -2.90 -5.97 -9.14
N LEU A 219 -3.38 -6.60 -8.07
CA LEU A 219 -3.41 -8.03 -7.87
C LEU A 219 -4.86 -8.45 -7.61
N TRP A 220 -5.39 -9.35 -8.43
CA TRP A 220 -6.70 -9.96 -8.27
C TRP A 220 -6.55 -11.43 -7.89
N VAL A 221 -7.34 -11.88 -6.92
CA VAL A 221 -7.38 -13.27 -6.44
C VAL A 221 -8.83 -13.70 -6.31
N ASP A 222 -9.20 -14.74 -7.04
CA ASP A 222 -10.51 -15.39 -6.92
C ASP A 222 -10.35 -16.88 -6.65
N ARG A 223 -10.60 -17.26 -5.42
CA ARG A 223 -10.48 -18.65 -4.97
C ARG A 223 -11.60 -19.56 -5.48
N GLN A 224 -12.73 -19.01 -5.92
CA GLN A 224 -13.84 -19.82 -6.47
C GLN A 224 -13.54 -20.25 -7.89
N THR A 225 -12.96 -19.36 -8.68
CA THR A 225 -12.57 -19.66 -10.07
C THR A 225 -11.14 -20.17 -10.20
N GLY A 226 -10.33 -20.06 -9.13
CA GLY A 226 -8.92 -20.44 -9.17
C GLY A 226 -8.03 -19.43 -9.90
N ILE A 227 -8.50 -18.18 -10.11
CA ILE A 227 -7.79 -17.16 -10.86
C ILE A 227 -6.98 -16.27 -9.91
N GLY A 228 -5.68 -16.09 -10.22
CA GLY A 228 -4.81 -15.07 -9.66
C GLY A 228 -4.15 -14.29 -10.80
N LEU A 229 -4.37 -12.97 -10.85
CA LEU A 229 -3.89 -12.13 -11.93
C LEU A 229 -3.18 -10.88 -11.41
N ALA A 230 -1.93 -10.68 -11.84
CA ALA A 230 -1.14 -9.47 -11.62
C ALA A 230 -1.18 -8.59 -12.87
N LEU A 231 -1.66 -7.36 -12.73
CA LEU A 231 -1.66 -6.34 -13.77
C LEU A 231 -0.76 -5.19 -13.32
N LEU A 232 0.33 -4.95 -14.03
CA LEU A 232 1.28 -3.88 -13.73
C LEU A 232 1.24 -2.85 -14.86
N THR A 233 0.80 -1.64 -14.55
CA THR A 233 0.77 -0.50 -15.46
C THR A 233 1.35 0.73 -14.78
N ASN A 234 1.68 1.78 -15.53
CA ASN A 234 2.22 3.04 -15.05
C ASN A 234 1.31 4.23 -15.46
N ARG A 235 0.07 4.22 -15.00
CA ARG A 235 -0.97 5.19 -15.39
C ARG A 235 -0.61 6.66 -15.16
N LEU A 236 0.32 6.94 -14.27
CA LEU A 236 0.74 8.30 -13.91
C LEU A 236 1.87 8.84 -14.79
N TYR A 237 2.37 8.04 -15.72
CA TYR A 237 3.50 8.44 -16.57
C TYR A 237 3.12 9.50 -17.62
N TYR A 238 1.89 9.44 -18.12
CA TYR A 238 1.34 10.40 -19.09
C TYR A 238 0.25 11.25 -18.41
N ASP A 239 0.65 12.30 -17.72
CA ASP A 239 -0.22 13.23 -17.00
C ASP A 239 -1.09 14.11 -17.92
N HIS A 240 -0.65 14.32 -19.15
CA HIS A 240 -1.35 15.10 -20.17
C HIS A 240 -2.48 14.34 -20.89
N LEU A 241 -2.59 13.04 -20.69
CA LEU A 241 -3.68 12.24 -21.21
C LEU A 241 -4.88 12.27 -20.26
N PRO A 242 -6.11 12.27 -20.79
CA PRO A 242 -7.29 12.11 -19.95
C PRO A 242 -7.13 10.88 -19.07
N GLN A 243 -7.31 11.05 -17.76
CA GLN A 243 -7.22 9.94 -16.84
C GLN A 243 -8.36 8.96 -17.10
N ALA A 244 -8.05 7.81 -17.65
CA ALA A 244 -8.99 6.71 -17.80
C ALA A 244 -9.50 6.27 -16.41
N ASP A 245 -10.76 5.80 -16.35
CA ASP A 245 -11.23 5.09 -15.17
C ASP A 245 -10.45 3.78 -15.03
N MET A 246 -9.43 3.83 -14.20
CA MET A 246 -8.54 2.69 -13.99
C MET A 246 -9.23 1.47 -13.38
N ASN A 247 -10.31 1.66 -12.63
CA ASN A 247 -11.05 0.54 -12.08
C ASN A 247 -11.91 -0.13 -13.15
N ALA A 248 -12.53 0.64 -14.03
CA ALA A 248 -13.22 0.11 -15.21
C ALA A 248 -12.23 -0.64 -16.13
N PHE A 249 -11.08 -0.03 -16.45
CA PHE A 249 -10.04 -0.67 -17.27
C PHE A 249 -9.55 -1.99 -16.64
N ARG A 250 -9.19 -1.99 -15.35
CA ARG A 250 -8.76 -3.20 -14.63
C ARG A 250 -9.84 -4.28 -14.70
N ARG A 251 -11.10 -3.88 -14.46
CA ARG A 251 -12.23 -4.82 -14.49
C ARG A 251 -12.42 -5.46 -15.85
N GLU A 252 -12.31 -4.70 -16.92
CA GLU A 252 -12.39 -5.22 -18.30
C GLU A 252 -11.26 -6.19 -18.60
N VAL A 253 -10.02 -5.86 -18.24
CA VAL A 253 -8.86 -6.76 -18.39
C VAL A 253 -9.05 -8.04 -17.59
N HIS A 254 -9.51 -7.94 -16.33
CA HIS A 254 -9.75 -9.09 -15.47
C HIS A 254 -10.84 -10.01 -16.06
N LEU A 255 -11.93 -9.43 -16.60
CA LEU A 255 -13.00 -10.19 -17.24
C LEU A 255 -12.55 -10.86 -18.55
N ALA A 256 -11.77 -10.16 -19.37
CA ALA A 256 -11.28 -10.71 -20.63
C ALA A 256 -10.35 -11.91 -20.37
N LEU A 257 -9.33 -11.73 -19.53
CA LEU A 257 -8.38 -12.80 -19.20
C LEU A 257 -9.01 -13.95 -18.39
N GLY A 258 -9.98 -13.63 -17.53
CA GLY A 258 -10.72 -14.67 -16.79
C GLY A 258 -11.54 -15.60 -17.67
N ARG A 259 -12.00 -15.13 -18.85
CA ARG A 259 -12.73 -15.97 -19.84
C ARG A 259 -11.82 -16.87 -20.66
N GLU A 260 -10.57 -16.48 -20.87
CA GLU A 260 -9.61 -17.27 -21.64
C GLU A 260 -9.02 -18.45 -20.86
N ILE A 261 -9.15 -18.42 -19.53
CA ILE A 261 -8.61 -19.47 -18.64
C ILE A 261 -9.63 -20.61 -18.43
N HIS A 262 -10.89 -20.41 -18.80
CA HIS A 262 -11.98 -21.40 -18.73
C HIS A 262 -12.41 -21.84 -20.13
#